data_465f9fe9fb75cdcea7978e89108e9a86
#
_entry.id   465f9fe9fb75cdcea7978e89108e9a86
#
_cell.length_a   1.000
_cell.length_b   1.000
_cell.length_c   1.000
_cell.angle_alpha   90.00
_cell.angle_beta   90.00
_cell.angle_gamma   90.00
#
_symmetry.space_group_name_H-M   'P 1'
#
loop_
_entity.id
_entity.type
_entity.pdbx_description
1 polymer ?
#
loop_
_entity_poly.entity_id
_entity_poly.type
_entity_poly.pdbx_seq_one_letter_code
_entity_poly.pdbx_strand_id
1 'polypeptide(L)'
;MHDLPTASFQDRTLIRIGEPHAEGSMLLLAPEAGGRLVRWRHRGEDILFWPEPADWTNPAKVRGGNPLLFPFIGRHFVDGEVGRWRDARGQLHELPQHGFARDLPFEVEDASDAHIVLLLRDSPQTRQGYPFAFEFRATYRLIHDGLEATFSVKHLDEGDTHATMPFYAGHHFYLALPHALRGATELLMLPSRLSRQLADGSLDRPEPGRGNYQLDDPALPDRY
;
A
#
# COMPACT_ATOMS: atom_id res chain seq x y z
N MET A 1 -22.43 -0.69 16.54
CA MET A 1 -21.57 -0.17 15.45
C MET A 1 -22.32 1.03 14.89
N HIS A 2 -21.82 2.26 15.03
CA HIS A 2 -22.45 3.40 14.38
C HIS A 2 -22.27 3.22 12.87
N ASP A 3 -23.33 3.50 12.10
CA ASP A 3 -23.23 3.49 10.65
C ASP A 3 -22.19 4.54 10.23
N LEU A 4 -21.09 4.09 9.64
CA LEU A 4 -20.05 4.98 9.16
C LEU A 4 -20.57 5.79 7.98
N PRO A 5 -20.20 7.07 7.85
CA PRO A 5 -20.54 7.86 6.69
C PRO A 5 -20.03 7.18 5.41
N THR A 6 -20.85 7.19 4.39
CA THR A 6 -20.53 6.63 3.07
C THR A 6 -20.71 7.65 1.97
N ALA A 7 -20.09 7.40 0.82
CA ALA A 7 -20.28 8.15 -0.40
C ALA A 7 -20.30 7.23 -1.61
N SER A 8 -21.09 7.61 -2.62
CA SER A 8 -21.08 6.92 -3.91
C SER A 8 -19.86 7.37 -4.73
N PHE A 9 -19.15 6.40 -5.31
CA PHE A 9 -18.02 6.63 -6.20
C PHE A 9 -17.91 5.52 -7.23
N GLN A 10 -18.04 5.85 -8.52
CA GLN A 10 -18.04 4.88 -9.64
C GLN A 10 -18.98 3.67 -9.38
N ASP A 11 -20.24 3.94 -9.06
CA ASP A 11 -21.29 2.93 -8.75
C ASP A 11 -20.97 2.02 -7.56
N ARG A 12 -20.05 2.42 -6.70
CA ARG A 12 -19.70 1.76 -5.43
C ARG A 12 -20.04 2.65 -4.25
N THR A 13 -20.46 2.03 -3.16
CA THR A 13 -20.59 2.69 -1.86
C THR A 13 -19.31 2.51 -1.09
N LEU A 14 -18.60 3.59 -0.82
CA LEU A 14 -17.32 3.61 -0.11
C LEU A 14 -17.47 4.24 1.27
N ILE A 15 -16.64 3.84 2.23
CA ILE A 15 -16.56 4.51 3.53
C ILE A 15 -15.94 5.88 3.32
N ARG A 16 -16.55 6.91 3.92
CA ARG A 16 -16.06 8.28 3.91
C ARG A 16 -15.57 8.68 5.30
N ILE A 17 -14.36 9.21 5.35
CA ILE A 17 -13.77 9.85 6.53
C ILE A 17 -13.53 11.32 6.18
N GLY A 18 -13.90 12.22 7.07
CA GLY A 18 -13.80 13.66 6.85
C GLY A 18 -14.93 14.24 6.01
N GLU A 19 -14.85 15.54 5.74
CA GLU A 19 -15.91 16.30 5.09
C GLU A 19 -15.53 16.78 3.68
N PRO A 20 -16.45 16.68 2.70
CA PRO A 20 -16.17 16.99 1.30
C PRO A 20 -16.27 18.49 0.96
N HIS A 21 -15.99 19.39 1.91
CA HIS A 21 -16.01 20.84 1.63
C HIS A 21 -14.67 21.34 1.07
N ALA A 22 -14.68 22.57 0.50
CA ALA A 22 -13.55 23.10 -0.26
C ALA A 22 -12.25 23.23 0.56
N GLU A 23 -12.35 23.60 1.84
CA GLU A 23 -11.19 23.76 2.73
C GLU A 23 -10.89 22.48 3.54
N GLY A 24 -11.71 21.43 3.36
CA GLY A 24 -11.62 20.20 4.11
C GLY A 24 -10.71 19.15 3.51
N SER A 25 -10.57 18.08 4.25
CA SER A 25 -9.89 16.86 3.83
C SER A 25 -10.84 15.69 3.91
N MET A 26 -10.80 14.80 2.93
CA MET A 26 -11.71 13.66 2.83
C MET A 26 -10.99 12.44 2.26
N LEU A 27 -11.28 11.29 2.84
CA LEU A 27 -10.86 9.97 2.34
C LEU A 27 -12.08 9.17 1.88
N LEU A 28 -11.92 8.39 0.82
CA LEU A 28 -12.82 7.30 0.44
C LEU A 28 -12.06 5.98 0.47
N LEU A 29 -12.61 5.01 1.18
CA LEU A 29 -11.97 3.72 1.40
C LEU A 29 -12.89 2.57 1.02
N ALA A 30 -12.26 1.51 0.48
CA ALA A 30 -12.87 0.23 0.15
C ALA A 30 -12.20 -0.89 0.97
N PRO A 31 -12.63 -1.13 2.22
CA PRO A 31 -12.05 -2.17 3.07
C PRO A 31 -12.11 -3.56 2.43
N GLU A 32 -13.23 -3.89 1.78
CA GLU A 32 -13.47 -5.16 1.10
C GLU A 32 -12.56 -5.39 -0.13
N ALA A 33 -11.96 -4.31 -0.66
CA ALA A 33 -11.09 -4.32 -1.83
C ALA A 33 -9.61 -4.12 -1.45
N GLY A 34 -9.11 -4.86 -0.48
CA GLY A 34 -7.72 -4.81 -0.05
C GLY A 34 -7.39 -3.65 0.90
N GLY A 35 -8.36 -3.20 1.71
CA GLY A 35 -8.16 -2.06 2.61
C GLY A 35 -7.81 -0.78 1.86
N ARG A 36 -8.25 -0.66 0.60
CA ARG A 36 -7.75 0.35 -0.32
C ARG A 36 -8.26 1.75 0.02
N LEU A 37 -7.32 2.70 0.18
CA LEU A 37 -7.64 4.12 0.08
C LEU A 37 -7.77 4.48 -1.40
N VAL A 38 -9.01 4.73 -1.83
CA VAL A 38 -9.39 5.00 -3.22
C VAL A 38 -9.16 6.46 -3.59
N ARG A 39 -9.57 7.36 -2.70
CA ARG A 39 -9.48 8.80 -2.91
C ARG A 39 -8.99 9.49 -1.64
N TRP A 40 -8.11 10.44 -1.80
CA TRP A 40 -7.77 11.45 -0.81
C TRP A 40 -7.88 12.81 -1.46
N ARG A 41 -8.81 13.60 -0.94
CA ARG A 41 -8.97 15.01 -1.28
C ARG A 41 -8.48 15.88 -0.15
N HIS A 42 -7.75 16.93 -0.48
CA HIS A 42 -7.26 17.90 0.49
C HIS A 42 -7.36 19.31 -0.11
N ARG A 43 -8.04 20.23 0.61
CA ARG A 43 -8.25 21.63 0.17
C ARG A 43 -8.77 21.75 -1.26
N GLY A 44 -9.77 20.93 -1.59
CA GLY A 44 -10.40 20.94 -2.91
C GLY A 44 -9.69 20.13 -4.00
N GLU A 45 -8.44 19.71 -3.79
CA GLU A 45 -7.63 18.99 -4.76
C GLU A 45 -7.62 17.48 -4.51
N ASP A 46 -7.67 16.69 -5.57
CA ASP A 46 -7.43 15.27 -5.50
C ASP A 46 -5.92 15.00 -5.41
N ILE A 47 -5.49 14.42 -4.31
CA ILE A 47 -4.08 14.07 -4.07
C ILE A 47 -3.74 12.72 -4.69
N LEU A 48 -4.70 11.80 -4.70
CA LEU A 48 -4.52 10.48 -5.31
C LEU A 48 -5.16 10.41 -6.69
N PHE A 49 -4.45 9.76 -7.60
CA PHE A 49 -4.98 9.35 -8.90
C PHE A 49 -5.84 8.09 -8.75
N TRP A 50 -6.98 8.08 -9.44
CA TRP A 50 -7.81 6.91 -9.64
C TRP A 50 -8.28 6.86 -11.11
N PRO A 51 -8.18 5.70 -11.79
CA PRO A 51 -8.60 5.60 -13.19
C PRO A 51 -10.12 5.69 -13.35
N GLU A 52 -10.55 6.20 -14.49
CA GLU A 52 -11.95 6.29 -14.86
C GLU A 52 -12.15 5.71 -16.27
N PRO A 53 -12.88 4.57 -16.39
CA PRO A 53 -13.39 3.72 -15.32
C PRO A 53 -12.32 2.84 -14.69
N ALA A 54 -12.56 2.35 -13.45
CA ALA A 54 -11.76 1.33 -12.82
C ALA A 54 -12.41 -0.06 -12.93
N ASP A 55 -11.60 -1.10 -13.07
CA ASP A 55 -12.07 -2.48 -12.99
C ASP A 55 -12.20 -2.95 -11.54
N TRP A 56 -13.38 -2.80 -10.97
CA TRP A 56 -13.69 -3.22 -9.62
C TRP A 56 -13.84 -4.74 -9.46
N THR A 57 -13.82 -5.52 -10.54
CA THR A 57 -13.82 -6.98 -10.44
C THR A 57 -12.47 -7.53 -10.04
N ASN A 58 -11.39 -6.75 -10.27
CA ASN A 58 -10.04 -7.07 -9.87
C ASN A 58 -9.33 -5.85 -9.28
N PRO A 59 -9.72 -5.38 -8.08
CA PRO A 59 -9.22 -4.15 -7.49
C PRO A 59 -7.70 -4.20 -7.26
N ALA A 60 -7.11 -5.36 -7.02
CA ALA A 60 -5.67 -5.51 -6.86
C ALA A 60 -4.86 -5.08 -8.10
N LYS A 61 -5.44 -5.15 -9.30
CA LYS A 61 -4.81 -4.71 -10.55
C LYS A 61 -5.08 -3.26 -10.91
N VAL A 62 -5.98 -2.58 -10.23
CA VAL A 62 -6.25 -1.16 -10.45
C VAL A 62 -5.02 -0.33 -10.05
N ARG A 63 -4.50 0.43 -11.02
CA ARG A 63 -3.39 1.36 -10.80
C ARG A 63 -3.93 2.71 -10.33
N GLY A 64 -4.26 2.80 -9.05
CA GLY A 64 -4.85 3.99 -8.45
C GLY A 64 -4.99 3.89 -6.95
N GLY A 65 -5.20 5.02 -6.28
CA GLY A 65 -5.33 5.10 -4.84
C GLY A 65 -4.06 4.68 -4.09
N ASN A 66 -4.23 3.93 -3.01
CA ASN A 66 -3.13 3.38 -2.23
C ASN A 66 -3.37 1.89 -1.93
N PRO A 67 -2.89 0.96 -2.77
CA PRO A 67 -2.82 -0.46 -2.40
C PRO A 67 -1.92 -0.68 -1.19
N LEU A 68 -2.33 -1.56 -0.28
CA LEU A 68 -1.54 -1.98 0.87
C LEU A 68 -0.68 -3.19 0.51
N LEU A 69 0.62 -3.08 0.71
CA LEU A 69 1.59 -4.12 0.38
C LEU A 69 2.05 -4.82 1.68
N PHE A 70 1.71 -6.10 1.83
CA PHE A 70 2.08 -6.93 2.97
C PHE A 70 1.91 -8.42 2.61
N PRO A 71 2.79 -9.34 3.08
CA PRO A 71 3.93 -9.10 3.98
C PRO A 71 5.16 -8.53 3.28
N PHE A 72 5.30 -8.63 1.95
CA PHE A 72 6.49 -8.20 1.22
C PHE A 72 6.15 -7.24 0.09
N ILE A 73 7.02 -6.24 -0.14
CA ILE A 73 6.94 -5.31 -1.26
C ILE A 73 7.66 -5.91 -2.47
N GLY A 74 7.11 -5.72 -3.67
CA GLY A 74 7.76 -6.09 -4.92
C GLY A 74 7.72 -7.59 -5.21
N ARG A 75 8.68 -8.03 -6.01
CA ARG A 75 8.93 -9.44 -6.31
C ARG A 75 10.02 -9.96 -5.38
N HIS A 76 9.91 -11.21 -5.03
CA HIS A 76 10.91 -11.93 -4.26
C HIS A 76 11.34 -13.18 -5.02
N PHE A 77 12.57 -13.63 -4.79
CA PHE A 77 13.20 -14.68 -5.55
C PHE A 77 13.95 -15.62 -4.62
N VAL A 78 13.90 -16.91 -4.94
CA VAL A 78 14.80 -17.91 -4.39
C VAL A 78 15.37 -18.71 -5.54
N ASP A 79 16.69 -18.77 -5.62
CA ASP A 79 17.42 -19.52 -6.66
C ASP A 79 17.00 -19.14 -8.10
N GLY A 80 16.68 -17.84 -8.32
CA GLY A 80 16.22 -17.31 -9.60
C GLY A 80 14.72 -17.51 -9.89
N GLU A 81 13.97 -18.23 -9.06
CA GLU A 81 12.54 -18.43 -9.21
C GLU A 81 11.73 -17.32 -8.51
N VAL A 82 10.89 -16.63 -9.28
CA VAL A 82 10.04 -15.54 -8.79
C VAL A 82 8.86 -16.06 -7.96
N GLY A 83 8.46 -15.28 -6.96
CA GLY A 83 7.29 -15.58 -6.12
C GLY A 83 7.59 -16.55 -4.98
N ARG A 84 8.85 -16.88 -4.75
CA ARG A 84 9.30 -17.74 -3.65
C ARG A 84 10.14 -17.00 -2.63
N TRP A 85 9.96 -17.34 -1.38
CA TRP A 85 10.79 -16.86 -0.28
C TRP A 85 11.14 -18.01 0.66
N ARG A 86 12.18 -17.83 1.45
CA ARG A 86 12.68 -18.86 2.39
C ARG A 86 12.60 -18.31 3.80
N ASP A 87 11.96 -19.07 4.68
CA ASP A 87 11.90 -18.72 6.10
C ASP A 87 13.22 -19.00 6.83
N ALA A 88 13.29 -18.62 8.11
CA ALA A 88 14.48 -18.82 8.94
C ALA A 88 14.84 -20.30 9.17
N ARG A 89 13.91 -21.23 8.94
CA ARG A 89 14.12 -22.68 9.01
C ARG A 89 14.57 -23.28 7.68
N GLY A 90 14.68 -22.46 6.64
CA GLY A 90 15.04 -22.88 5.29
C GLY A 90 13.88 -23.44 4.46
N GLN A 91 12.64 -23.41 4.97
CA GLN A 91 11.47 -23.87 4.24
C GLN A 91 11.08 -22.87 3.15
N LEU A 92 10.75 -23.39 1.96
CA LEU A 92 10.27 -22.59 0.84
C LEU A 92 8.77 -22.36 0.92
N HIS A 93 8.37 -21.12 0.64
CA HIS A 93 6.98 -20.69 0.58
C HIS A 93 6.74 -19.90 -0.70
N GLU A 94 5.49 -19.86 -1.16
CA GLU A 94 5.07 -19.10 -2.33
C GLU A 94 4.20 -17.92 -1.93
N LEU A 95 4.50 -16.76 -2.48
CA LEU A 95 3.70 -15.55 -2.31
C LEU A 95 3.62 -14.77 -3.64
N PRO A 96 2.45 -14.15 -3.94
CA PRO A 96 2.34 -13.28 -5.11
C PRO A 96 3.17 -12.02 -4.92
N GLN A 97 3.47 -11.35 -6.03
CA GLN A 97 4.10 -10.03 -6.01
C GLN A 97 3.30 -9.06 -5.12
N HIS A 98 3.98 -8.36 -4.21
CA HIS A 98 3.41 -7.47 -3.20
C HIS A 98 2.65 -8.16 -2.07
N GLY A 99 2.76 -9.48 -1.93
CA GLY A 99 2.02 -10.23 -0.93
C GLY A 99 0.52 -10.31 -1.24
N PHE A 100 -0.29 -10.46 -0.20
CA PHE A 100 -1.72 -10.75 -0.32
C PHE A 100 -2.64 -9.64 0.21
N ALA A 101 -2.13 -8.64 0.94
CA ALA A 101 -2.99 -7.67 1.63
C ALA A 101 -3.93 -6.91 0.67
N ARG A 102 -3.43 -6.50 -0.49
CA ARG A 102 -4.22 -5.79 -1.51
C ARG A 102 -5.34 -6.62 -2.15
N ASP A 103 -5.35 -7.94 -1.93
CA ASP A 103 -6.29 -8.90 -2.51
C ASP A 103 -7.34 -9.39 -1.49
N LEU A 104 -7.17 -9.08 -0.21
CA LEU A 104 -7.98 -9.59 0.88
C LEU A 104 -8.83 -8.48 1.53
N PRO A 105 -10.05 -8.79 2.00
CA PRO A 105 -10.86 -7.83 2.74
C PRO A 105 -10.24 -7.52 4.10
N PHE A 106 -10.37 -6.25 4.50
CA PHE A 106 -10.02 -5.77 5.84
C PHE A 106 -11.29 -5.52 6.65
N GLU A 107 -11.20 -5.77 7.95
CA GLU A 107 -12.19 -5.33 8.92
C GLU A 107 -11.96 -3.86 9.28
N VAL A 108 -13.03 -3.11 9.51
CA VAL A 108 -12.94 -1.80 10.16
C VAL A 108 -12.93 -2.02 11.67
N GLU A 109 -11.76 -1.86 12.29
CA GLU A 109 -11.58 -2.06 13.74
C GLU A 109 -12.04 -0.83 14.52
N ASP A 110 -11.74 0.36 14.02
CA ASP A 110 -12.12 1.65 14.60
C ASP A 110 -12.25 2.73 13.54
N ALA A 111 -13.15 3.68 13.76
CA ALA A 111 -13.30 4.83 12.88
C ALA A 111 -13.97 6.01 13.57
N SER A 112 -13.64 7.22 13.12
CA SER A 112 -14.25 8.49 13.51
C SER A 112 -14.34 9.43 12.29
N ASP A 113 -14.75 10.66 12.52
CA ASP A 113 -14.77 11.68 11.46
C ASP A 113 -13.36 12.04 10.90
N ALA A 114 -12.30 11.68 11.62
CA ALA A 114 -10.94 12.07 11.26
C ALA A 114 -9.98 10.89 11.08
N HIS A 115 -10.37 9.67 11.40
CA HIS A 115 -9.49 8.51 11.23
C HIS A 115 -10.25 7.22 10.98
N ILE A 116 -9.52 6.23 10.45
CA ILE A 116 -9.98 4.85 10.30
C ILE A 116 -8.82 3.89 10.56
N VAL A 117 -9.12 2.79 11.25
CA VAL A 117 -8.20 1.66 11.46
C VAL A 117 -8.75 0.45 10.71
N LEU A 118 -7.99 -0.01 9.74
CA LEU A 118 -8.28 -1.20 8.96
C LEU A 118 -7.42 -2.36 9.45
N LEU A 119 -8.01 -3.50 9.71
CA LEU A 119 -7.36 -4.68 10.28
C LEU A 119 -7.46 -5.87 9.32
N LEU A 120 -6.32 -6.47 9.02
CA LEU A 120 -6.21 -7.78 8.39
C LEU A 120 -5.59 -8.77 9.38
N ARG A 121 -6.27 -9.90 9.61
CA ARG A 121 -5.75 -11.03 10.38
C ARG A 121 -5.30 -12.15 9.46
N ASP A 122 -4.44 -13.00 9.97
CA ASP A 122 -4.10 -14.24 9.30
C ASP A 122 -5.34 -15.14 9.13
N SER A 123 -5.24 -16.01 8.18
CA SER A 123 -6.28 -17.00 7.85
C SER A 123 -5.64 -18.28 7.35
N PRO A 124 -6.37 -19.38 7.23
CA PRO A 124 -5.86 -20.59 6.59
C PRO A 124 -5.30 -20.34 5.18
N GLN A 125 -5.87 -19.39 4.44
CA GLN A 125 -5.40 -18.99 3.12
C GLN A 125 -4.04 -18.27 3.19
N THR A 126 -3.87 -17.29 4.06
CA THR A 126 -2.60 -16.55 4.17
C THR A 126 -1.48 -17.43 4.70
N ARG A 127 -1.78 -18.37 5.61
CA ARG A 127 -0.82 -19.29 6.21
C ARG A 127 -0.23 -20.30 5.23
N GLN A 128 -0.82 -20.52 4.07
CA GLN A 128 -0.26 -21.37 3.01
C GLN A 128 1.06 -20.81 2.48
N GLY A 129 1.15 -19.50 2.29
CA GLY A 129 2.34 -18.85 1.77
C GLY A 129 3.12 -18.03 2.81
N TYR A 130 2.51 -17.76 3.98
CA TYR A 130 3.10 -16.98 5.06
C TYR A 130 2.66 -17.58 6.41
N PRO A 131 3.40 -18.57 6.95
CA PRO A 131 2.96 -19.45 8.04
C PRO A 131 3.06 -18.79 9.42
N PHE A 132 2.57 -17.57 9.57
CA PHE A 132 2.56 -16.82 10.83
C PHE A 132 1.15 -16.37 11.20
N ALA A 133 0.86 -16.38 12.50
CA ALA A 133 -0.30 -15.70 13.05
C ALA A 133 0.04 -14.20 13.22
N PHE A 134 -0.81 -13.33 12.67
CA PHE A 134 -0.53 -11.89 12.69
C PHE A 134 -1.80 -11.04 12.79
N GLU A 135 -1.60 -9.81 13.23
CA GLU A 135 -2.49 -8.69 12.99
C GLU A 135 -1.72 -7.61 12.22
N PHE A 136 -2.25 -7.22 11.09
CA PHE A 136 -1.74 -6.10 10.30
C PHE A 136 -2.78 -4.98 10.28
N ARG A 137 -2.44 -3.84 10.84
CA ARG A 137 -3.29 -2.65 10.86
C ARG A 137 -2.74 -1.59 9.94
N ALA A 138 -3.64 -0.99 9.15
CA ALA A 138 -3.38 0.23 8.41
C ALA A 138 -4.28 1.33 8.97
N THR A 139 -3.68 2.38 9.51
CA THR A 139 -4.39 3.53 10.07
C THR A 139 -4.21 4.73 9.18
N TYR A 140 -5.30 5.38 8.82
CA TYR A 140 -5.32 6.66 8.14
C TYR A 140 -5.93 7.70 9.07
N ARG A 141 -5.22 8.79 9.29
CA ARG A 141 -5.67 9.92 10.11
C ARG A 141 -5.53 11.22 9.33
N LEU A 142 -6.64 11.93 9.19
CA LEU A 142 -6.63 13.29 8.67
C LEU A 142 -6.01 14.22 9.71
N ILE A 143 -5.01 14.98 9.29
CA ILE A 143 -4.37 16.03 10.07
C ILE A 143 -4.55 17.37 9.37
N HIS A 144 -4.25 18.48 10.06
CA HIS A 144 -4.50 19.83 9.52
C HIS A 144 -3.90 20.05 8.12
N ASP A 145 -2.68 19.59 7.89
CA ASP A 145 -1.94 19.84 6.65
C ASP A 145 -1.74 18.57 5.79
N GLY A 146 -2.54 17.51 6.03
CA GLY A 146 -2.35 16.31 5.23
C GLY A 146 -2.99 15.03 5.78
N LEU A 147 -2.31 13.94 5.52
CA LEU A 147 -2.70 12.59 5.92
C LEU A 147 -1.54 11.90 6.63
N GLU A 148 -1.80 11.42 7.84
CA GLU A 148 -0.93 10.46 8.51
C GLU A 148 -1.38 9.05 8.14
N ALA A 149 -0.48 8.23 7.62
CA ALA A 149 -0.73 6.85 7.27
C ALA A 149 0.30 5.96 7.96
N THR A 150 -0.16 5.07 8.84
CA THR A 150 0.72 4.24 9.67
C THR A 150 0.38 2.77 9.56
N PHE A 151 1.39 1.93 9.76
CA PHE A 151 1.23 0.48 9.92
C PHE A 151 1.58 0.03 11.32
N SER A 152 0.81 -0.94 11.82
CA SER A 152 1.15 -1.72 12.99
C SER A 152 1.07 -3.19 12.63
N VAL A 153 2.14 -3.93 12.88
CA VAL A 153 2.22 -5.38 12.63
C VAL A 153 2.51 -6.07 13.95
N LYS A 154 1.64 -7.02 14.31
CA LYS A 154 1.81 -7.81 15.52
C LYS A 154 1.90 -9.29 15.15
N HIS A 155 2.93 -9.96 15.62
CA HIS A 155 3.06 -11.41 15.58
C HIS A 155 2.31 -12.01 16.78
N LEU A 156 1.48 -13.03 16.54
CA LEU A 156 0.56 -13.60 17.54
C LEU A 156 0.96 -15.02 17.97
N ASP A 157 1.93 -15.66 17.33
CA ASP A 157 2.37 -17.00 17.70
C ASP A 157 3.13 -16.97 19.02
N GLU A 158 2.47 -17.37 20.10
CA GLU A 158 3.03 -17.38 21.46
C GLU A 158 3.91 -18.62 21.75
N GLY A 159 3.85 -19.66 20.90
CA GLY A 159 4.50 -20.95 21.15
C GLY A 159 5.94 -21.08 20.72
N ASP A 160 6.41 -20.26 19.79
CA ASP A 160 7.79 -20.30 19.27
C ASP A 160 8.45 -18.93 19.41
N THR A 161 9.00 -18.68 20.58
CA THR A 161 9.70 -17.43 20.91
C THR A 161 10.92 -17.15 20.03
N HIS A 162 11.33 -18.11 19.20
CA HIS A 162 12.46 -18.02 18.27
C HIS A 162 12.05 -17.81 16.80
N ALA A 163 10.75 -17.92 16.49
CA ALA A 163 10.27 -17.68 15.14
C ALA A 163 10.18 -16.17 14.85
N THR A 164 11.13 -15.65 14.11
CA THR A 164 11.07 -14.28 13.59
C THR A 164 10.09 -14.23 12.43
N MET A 165 9.04 -13.40 12.53
CA MET A 165 8.11 -13.10 11.45
C MET A 165 8.70 -12.02 10.54
N PRO A 166 9.23 -12.34 9.35
CA PRO A 166 9.86 -11.36 8.48
C PRO A 166 8.79 -10.60 7.71
N PHE A 167 8.87 -9.28 7.69
CA PHE A 167 8.00 -8.48 6.85
C PHE A 167 8.68 -7.16 6.42
N TYR A 168 8.21 -6.61 5.31
CA TYR A 168 8.45 -5.22 4.89
C TYR A 168 7.20 -4.72 4.17
N ALA A 169 6.31 -4.11 4.96
CA ALA A 169 5.05 -3.54 4.48
C ALA A 169 5.27 -2.20 3.78
N GLY A 170 4.36 -1.83 2.90
CA GLY A 170 4.45 -0.56 2.20
C GLY A 170 3.12 0.01 1.72
N HIS A 171 3.09 1.32 1.65
CA HIS A 171 2.11 2.07 0.88
C HIS A 171 2.54 2.16 -0.58
N HIS A 172 1.57 2.11 -1.49
CA HIS A 172 1.82 2.27 -2.92
C HIS A 172 0.95 3.40 -3.48
N PHE A 173 1.21 4.61 -3.00
CA PHE A 173 0.43 5.78 -3.40
C PHE A 173 0.56 6.09 -4.89
N TYR A 174 -0.57 6.18 -5.59
CA TYR A 174 -0.65 6.73 -6.93
C TYR A 174 -1.03 8.21 -6.79
N LEU A 175 -0.06 9.09 -6.91
CA LEU A 175 -0.28 10.52 -6.78
C LEU A 175 -0.90 11.11 -8.05
N ALA A 176 -1.87 12.02 -7.89
CA ALA A 176 -2.50 12.73 -8.99
C ALA A 176 -1.58 13.86 -9.48
N LEU A 177 -0.67 13.51 -10.39
CA LEU A 177 0.25 14.47 -10.99
C LEU A 177 -0.03 14.61 -12.49
N PRO A 178 -0.46 15.79 -12.96
CA PRO A 178 -0.60 16.07 -14.39
C PRO A 178 0.74 15.84 -15.11
N HIS A 179 0.70 15.16 -16.26
CA HIS A 179 1.90 14.84 -17.03
C HIS A 179 2.73 16.09 -17.37
N ALA A 180 2.08 17.21 -17.65
CA ALA A 180 2.74 18.48 -17.95
C ALA A 180 3.58 19.05 -16.79
N LEU A 181 3.35 18.60 -15.55
CA LEU A 181 4.07 19.08 -14.38
C LEU A 181 5.27 18.19 -13.99
N ARG A 182 5.52 17.09 -14.70
CA ARG A 182 6.62 16.17 -14.36
C ARG A 182 7.98 16.86 -14.30
N GLY A 183 8.30 17.71 -15.28
CA GLY A 183 9.58 18.45 -15.31
C GLY A 183 9.72 19.53 -14.24
N ALA A 184 8.60 19.96 -13.64
CA ALA A 184 8.60 20.93 -12.53
C ALA A 184 8.46 20.26 -11.16
N THR A 185 8.33 18.92 -11.11
CA THR A 185 8.13 18.17 -9.88
C THR A 185 9.42 17.48 -9.45
N GLU A 186 9.81 17.68 -8.22
CA GLU A 186 10.98 17.06 -7.61
C GLU A 186 10.58 15.99 -6.60
N LEU A 187 11.29 14.86 -6.65
CA LEU A 187 11.31 13.86 -5.60
C LEU A 187 12.51 14.13 -4.68
N LEU A 188 12.25 14.61 -3.47
CA LEU A 188 13.26 14.82 -2.46
C LEU A 188 13.42 13.57 -1.60
N MET A 189 14.62 13.08 -1.46
CA MET A 189 14.93 11.87 -0.71
C MET A 189 16.03 12.10 0.32
N LEU A 190 15.91 11.41 1.44
CA LEU A 190 17.03 11.29 2.38
C LEU A 190 18.19 10.53 1.71
N PRO A 191 19.43 10.59 2.26
CA PRO A 191 20.52 9.77 1.77
C PRO A 191 20.11 8.32 1.62
N SER A 192 20.18 7.79 0.39
CA SER A 192 19.61 6.51 0.01
C SER A 192 20.54 5.75 -0.92
N ARG A 193 20.25 4.48 -1.11
CA ARG A 193 20.84 3.67 -2.18
C ARG A 193 19.76 3.36 -3.21
N LEU A 194 20.11 3.52 -4.48
CA LEU A 194 19.23 3.26 -5.61
C LEU A 194 19.60 1.93 -6.25
N SER A 195 18.62 1.09 -6.52
CA SER A 195 18.78 -0.12 -7.32
C SER A 195 17.82 -0.07 -8.50
N ARG A 196 18.31 -0.35 -9.70
CA ARG A 196 17.44 -0.47 -10.87
C ARG A 196 16.71 -1.80 -10.86
N GLN A 197 15.44 -1.78 -11.19
CA GLN A 197 14.72 -3.01 -11.46
C GLN A 197 15.05 -3.51 -12.87
N LEU A 198 15.54 -4.74 -12.97
CA LEU A 198 15.83 -5.41 -14.23
C LEU A 198 14.54 -5.93 -14.91
N ALA A 199 14.63 -6.35 -16.16
CA ALA A 199 13.47 -6.79 -16.93
C ALA A 199 12.76 -8.03 -16.32
N ASP A 200 13.50 -8.90 -15.65
CA ASP A 200 12.98 -10.05 -14.90
C ASP A 200 12.35 -9.68 -13.55
N GLY A 201 12.53 -8.41 -13.12
CA GLY A 201 12.03 -7.88 -11.85
C GLY A 201 13.00 -8.03 -10.69
N SER A 202 14.19 -8.60 -10.89
CA SER A 202 15.28 -8.56 -9.92
C SER A 202 15.86 -7.14 -9.80
N LEU A 203 16.71 -6.91 -8.80
CA LEU A 203 17.36 -5.63 -8.58
C LEU A 203 18.83 -5.71 -8.97
N ASP A 204 19.30 -4.67 -9.65
CA ASP A 204 20.72 -4.47 -9.92
C ASP A 204 21.47 -4.04 -8.63
N ARG A 205 22.80 -4.03 -8.72
CA ARG A 205 23.66 -3.63 -7.61
C ARG A 205 23.32 -2.22 -7.13
N PRO A 206 23.12 -2.03 -5.80
CA PRO A 206 22.79 -0.71 -5.26
C PRO A 206 23.91 0.31 -5.47
N GLU A 207 23.56 1.50 -5.94
CA GLU A 207 24.42 2.66 -6.09
C GLU A 207 24.00 3.78 -5.13
N PRO A 208 24.88 4.74 -4.78
CA PRO A 208 24.47 5.92 -4.03
C PRO A 208 23.43 6.71 -4.80
N GLY A 209 22.26 6.96 -4.16
CA GLY A 209 21.22 7.83 -4.72
C GLY A 209 21.56 9.30 -4.56
N ARG A 210 20.97 10.14 -5.43
CA ARG A 210 20.99 11.60 -5.29
C ARG A 210 19.98 12.03 -4.22
N GLY A 211 20.14 13.23 -3.66
CA GLY A 211 19.19 13.79 -2.69
C GLY A 211 17.89 14.29 -3.33
N ASN A 212 17.89 14.53 -4.64
CA ASN A 212 16.74 14.99 -5.41
C ASN A 212 16.72 14.43 -6.83
N TYR A 213 15.53 14.25 -7.37
CA TYR A 213 15.30 13.83 -8.75
C TYR A 213 14.11 14.62 -9.30
N GLN A 214 14.20 15.13 -10.52
CA GLN A 214 13.05 15.58 -11.28
C GLN A 214 12.35 14.37 -11.89
N LEU A 215 11.03 14.35 -11.93
CA LEU A 215 10.26 13.18 -12.39
C LEU A 215 10.35 12.96 -13.93
N ASP A 216 10.93 13.87 -14.68
CA ASP A 216 11.28 13.71 -16.09
C ASP A 216 12.79 13.44 -16.33
N ASP A 217 13.57 13.31 -15.25
CA ASP A 217 15.00 12.96 -15.36
C ASP A 217 15.17 11.60 -16.06
N PRO A 218 15.90 11.54 -17.19
CA PRO A 218 16.16 10.28 -17.88
C PRO A 218 16.87 9.22 -17.04
N ALA A 219 17.53 9.63 -15.92
CA ALA A 219 18.13 8.73 -14.96
C ALA A 219 17.09 8.07 -14.03
N LEU A 220 15.84 8.54 -14.03
CA LEU A 220 14.67 7.91 -13.42
C LEU A 220 13.82 7.25 -14.51
N PRO A 221 14.15 6.07 -15.03
CA PRO A 221 13.26 5.35 -15.93
C PRO A 221 11.95 5.00 -15.20
N ASP A 222 10.87 4.85 -15.94
CA ASP A 222 9.51 4.61 -15.42
C ASP A 222 9.35 3.30 -14.59
N ARG A 223 10.45 2.74 -14.08
CA ARG A 223 10.47 1.49 -13.31
C ARG A 223 11.55 1.55 -12.25
N TYR A 224 11.13 1.84 -11.02
CA TYR A 224 11.91 1.68 -9.80
C TYR A 224 11.06 1.01 -8.72
#